data_5f73f2c212790e2dea19086b598a8ac1
#
_entry.id   5f73f2c212790e2dea19086b598a8ac1
#
_cell.length_a   1.000
_cell.length_b   1.000
_cell.length_c   1.000
_cell.angle_alpha   90.00
_cell.angle_beta   90.00
_cell.angle_gamma   90.00
#
_symmetry.space_group_name_H-M   'P 1'
#
loop_
_entity.id
_entity.type
_entity.pdbx_description
1 polymer ?
#
loop_
_entity_poly.entity_id
_entity_poly.type
_entity_poly.pdbx_seq_one_letter_code
_entity_poly.pdbx_strand_id
1 'polypeptide(L)'
;MKLLAVGTVAFDAIETPFGKTDKILGGAATYIGLAASVMKTDVSLVSVIGGDFPQHYLDMMTSKGINIDGVEMIKDGKTFFWSGKYHNDLNSRDTLATELNVLENFDPKIPESAKDAEVLLLGNLHPAVQLAVLDRMEKRPQLVILDTMNFWMDLTWDLLLEVIAKTDVITINDEEARQLSGEYSLVKAAQKIHEMGTEFVIIKKGEHGALLFNDGKIFAIPALPLEEVFDPTGAGDTFAGGFAAYLTKNQEFTFEEMKSALIVGSAMASFTVEKFGTQRLEEVTEAEMIGRIKQFKELTTFEVKL
;
A
#
# COMPACT_ATOMS: atom_id res chain seq x y z
N MET A 1 11.44 15.09 -3.91
CA MET A 1 10.44 14.58 -4.89
C MET A 1 9.07 14.57 -4.25
N LYS A 2 8.01 14.58 -5.07
CA LYS A 2 6.61 14.46 -4.67
C LYS A 2 6.13 13.03 -4.85
N LEU A 3 5.32 12.55 -3.92
CA LEU A 3 4.60 11.27 -4.00
C LEU A 3 3.13 11.54 -4.32
N LEU A 4 2.64 10.98 -5.41
CA LEU A 4 1.20 10.90 -5.68
C LEU A 4 0.72 9.50 -5.33
N ALA A 5 -0.24 9.38 -4.42
CA ALA A 5 -0.87 8.12 -4.06
C ALA A 5 -2.34 8.13 -4.52
N VAL A 6 -2.72 7.13 -5.28
CA VAL A 6 -4.08 6.95 -5.77
C VAL A 6 -4.67 5.68 -5.18
N GLY A 7 -5.80 5.80 -4.52
CA GLY A 7 -6.41 4.68 -3.81
C GLY A 7 -7.73 5.08 -3.16
N THR A 8 -8.32 4.18 -2.39
CA THR A 8 -9.54 4.46 -1.64
C THR A 8 -9.26 5.28 -0.38
N VAL A 9 -10.11 6.27 -0.11
CA VAL A 9 -10.39 6.81 1.22
C VAL A 9 -11.76 6.27 1.60
N ALA A 10 -11.84 5.49 2.68
CA ALA A 10 -12.95 4.56 2.85
C ALA A 10 -13.36 4.39 4.31
N PHE A 11 -14.43 3.63 4.51
CA PHE A 11 -14.77 3.02 5.80
C PHE A 11 -14.55 1.52 5.76
N ASP A 12 -14.00 0.99 6.85
CA ASP A 12 -13.86 -0.44 7.09
C ASP A 12 -14.66 -0.87 8.33
N ALA A 13 -15.21 -2.10 8.31
CA ALA A 13 -15.71 -2.79 9.49
C ALA A 13 -14.99 -4.13 9.59
N ILE A 14 -14.26 -4.32 10.67
CA ILE A 14 -13.28 -5.38 10.81
C ILE A 14 -13.66 -6.27 11.99
N GLU A 15 -13.69 -7.57 11.76
CA GLU A 15 -13.81 -8.59 12.81
C GLU A 15 -12.57 -9.46 12.82
N THR A 16 -11.92 -9.58 13.98
CA THR A 16 -10.76 -10.47 14.21
C THR A 16 -11.01 -11.29 15.47
N PRO A 17 -10.19 -12.30 15.78
CA PRO A 17 -10.29 -13.02 17.05
C PRO A 17 -10.14 -12.12 18.29
N PHE A 18 -9.58 -10.92 18.13
CA PHE A 18 -9.32 -9.98 19.23
C PHE A 18 -10.39 -8.91 19.40
N GLY A 19 -11.34 -8.82 18.48
CA GLY A 19 -12.45 -7.86 18.60
C GLY A 19 -13.13 -7.55 17.27
N LYS A 20 -14.02 -6.56 17.35
CA LYS A 20 -14.81 -6.09 16.22
C LYS A 20 -14.95 -4.58 16.23
N THR A 21 -14.89 -3.99 15.05
CA THR A 21 -15.17 -2.57 14.85
C THR A 21 -16.45 -2.39 14.02
N ASP A 22 -17.09 -1.25 14.22
CA ASP A 22 -18.07 -0.73 13.27
C ASP A 22 -17.34 0.06 12.18
N LYS A 23 -17.99 1.03 11.55
CA LYS A 23 -17.38 1.92 10.55
C LYS A 23 -16.23 2.72 11.15
N ILE A 24 -15.00 2.39 10.75
CA ILE A 24 -13.78 3.14 11.10
C ILE A 24 -13.10 3.64 9.83
N LEU A 25 -12.19 4.60 9.97
CA LEU A 25 -11.37 5.09 8.87
C LEU A 25 -10.51 3.96 8.30
N GLY A 26 -10.53 3.84 6.98
CA GLY A 26 -9.78 2.85 6.21
C GLY A 26 -9.49 3.32 4.79
N GLY A 27 -9.20 2.35 3.93
CA GLY A 27 -8.89 2.58 2.52
C GLY A 27 -7.42 2.76 2.21
N ALA A 28 -7.00 2.23 1.05
CA ALA A 28 -5.59 2.15 0.64
C ALA A 28 -4.86 3.51 0.67
N ALA A 29 -5.45 4.57 0.08
CA ALA A 29 -4.83 5.89 0.07
C ALA A 29 -4.68 6.49 1.47
N THR A 30 -5.60 6.18 2.38
CA THR A 30 -5.51 6.62 3.79
C THR A 30 -4.28 6.03 4.46
N TYR A 31 -4.11 4.71 4.41
CA TYR A 31 -2.95 4.03 5.01
C TYR A 31 -1.63 4.48 4.38
N ILE A 32 -1.58 4.58 3.04
CA ILE A 32 -0.42 5.08 2.29
C ILE A 32 -0.06 6.50 2.74
N GLY A 33 -1.04 7.41 2.77
CA GLY A 33 -0.84 8.80 3.16
C GLY A 33 -0.32 8.94 4.59
N LEU A 34 -0.94 8.23 5.53
CA LEU A 34 -0.52 8.22 6.93
C LEU A 34 0.91 7.68 7.09
N ALA A 35 1.26 6.58 6.43
CA ALA A 35 2.61 6.04 6.46
C ALA A 35 3.64 7.03 5.90
N ALA A 36 3.35 7.67 4.76
CA ALA A 36 4.21 8.66 4.14
C ALA A 36 4.39 9.91 5.01
N SER A 37 3.34 10.33 5.71
CA SER A 37 3.37 11.51 6.58
C SER A 37 4.31 11.39 7.76
N VAL A 38 4.52 10.18 8.31
CA VAL A 38 5.49 9.92 9.41
C VAL A 38 6.89 10.34 8.99
N MET A 39 7.23 10.19 7.72
CA MET A 39 8.53 10.60 7.15
C MET A 39 8.52 12.05 6.66
N LYS A 40 7.43 12.80 6.82
CA LYS A 40 7.27 14.17 6.30
C LYS A 40 7.51 14.24 4.79
N THR A 41 7.06 13.23 4.06
CA THR A 41 7.11 13.18 2.60
C THR A 41 6.05 14.12 2.04
N ASP A 42 6.36 14.84 0.97
CA ASP A 42 5.38 15.62 0.20
C ASP A 42 4.45 14.65 -0.54
N VAL A 43 3.32 14.32 0.09
CA VAL A 43 2.36 13.32 -0.39
C VAL A 43 1.02 13.96 -0.73
N SER A 44 0.52 13.67 -1.92
CA SER A 44 -0.82 14.04 -2.39
C SER A 44 -1.67 12.78 -2.60
N LEU A 45 -2.94 12.83 -2.19
CA LEU A 45 -3.89 11.76 -2.39
C LEU A 45 -4.87 12.10 -3.52
N VAL A 46 -5.19 11.09 -4.33
CA VAL A 46 -6.29 11.11 -5.31
C VAL A 46 -7.26 9.99 -4.96
N SER A 47 -8.49 10.37 -4.65
CA SER A 47 -9.57 9.47 -4.21
C SER A 47 -10.94 10.10 -4.40
N VAL A 48 -12.00 9.38 -4.01
CA VAL A 48 -13.37 9.88 -3.97
C VAL A 48 -14.05 9.46 -2.66
N ILE A 49 -14.80 10.38 -2.06
CA ILE A 49 -15.59 10.16 -0.83
C ILE A 49 -17.03 10.63 -1.03
N GLY A 50 -17.95 10.11 -0.24
CA GLY A 50 -19.33 10.59 -0.16
C GLY A 50 -19.50 11.74 0.82
N GLY A 51 -20.67 12.38 0.80
CA GLY A 51 -21.04 13.43 1.76
C GLY A 51 -21.25 12.91 3.20
N ASP A 52 -21.23 11.60 3.41
CA ASP A 52 -21.27 10.93 4.70
C ASP A 52 -19.89 10.83 5.38
N PHE A 53 -18.80 11.26 4.70
CA PHE A 53 -17.46 11.18 5.24
C PHE A 53 -17.20 12.29 6.28
N PRO A 54 -16.79 11.96 7.52
CA PRO A 54 -16.62 12.94 8.58
C PRO A 54 -15.46 13.91 8.33
N GLN A 55 -15.72 15.20 8.49
CA GLN A 55 -14.74 16.27 8.28
C GLN A 55 -13.49 16.10 9.14
N HIS A 56 -13.62 15.62 10.37
CA HIS A 56 -12.46 15.45 11.28
C HIS A 56 -11.39 14.52 10.75
N TYR A 57 -11.72 13.54 9.88
CA TYR A 57 -10.73 12.69 9.22
C TYR A 57 -9.95 13.46 8.14
N LEU A 58 -10.62 14.33 7.39
CA LEU A 58 -9.97 15.23 6.43
C LEU A 58 -9.02 16.21 7.14
N ASP A 59 -9.50 16.78 8.25
CA ASP A 59 -8.73 17.69 9.10
C ASP A 59 -7.49 16.98 9.69
N MET A 60 -7.65 15.75 10.14
CA MET A 60 -6.54 14.93 10.66
C MET A 60 -5.49 14.67 9.57
N MET A 61 -5.88 14.23 8.37
CA MET A 61 -4.96 14.00 7.25
C MET A 61 -4.20 15.30 6.89
N THR A 62 -4.91 16.41 6.77
CA THR A 62 -4.32 17.71 6.47
C THR A 62 -3.34 18.16 7.57
N SER A 63 -3.70 17.95 8.85
CA SER A 63 -2.84 18.31 9.99
C SER A 63 -1.52 17.52 10.00
N LYS A 64 -1.49 16.35 9.38
CA LYS A 64 -0.30 15.52 9.19
C LYS A 64 0.51 15.90 7.93
N GLY A 65 0.10 16.94 7.22
CA GLY A 65 0.79 17.41 6.00
C GLY A 65 0.45 16.59 4.75
N ILE A 66 -0.62 15.81 4.77
CA ILE A 66 -1.11 15.08 3.59
C ILE A 66 -1.94 16.05 2.75
N ASN A 67 -1.59 16.22 1.49
CA ASN A 67 -2.38 17.01 0.55
C ASN A 67 -3.57 16.17 0.05
N ILE A 68 -4.78 16.66 0.30
CA ILE A 68 -6.06 16.03 -0.06
C ILE A 68 -6.82 16.77 -1.18
N ASP A 69 -6.18 17.69 -1.90
CA ASP A 69 -6.84 18.45 -2.99
C ASP A 69 -7.37 17.54 -4.11
N GLY A 70 -6.82 16.34 -4.24
CA GLY A 70 -7.28 15.30 -5.17
C GLY A 70 -8.36 14.38 -4.60
N VAL A 71 -8.85 14.60 -3.38
CA VAL A 71 -9.95 13.83 -2.78
C VAL A 71 -11.27 14.50 -3.12
N GLU A 72 -11.98 13.95 -4.10
CA GLU A 72 -13.28 14.49 -4.54
C GLU A 72 -14.39 14.09 -3.58
N MET A 73 -15.24 15.04 -3.17
CA MET A 73 -16.43 14.77 -2.35
C MET A 73 -17.71 14.83 -3.18
N ILE A 74 -18.43 13.73 -3.28
CA ILE A 74 -19.76 13.62 -3.91
C ILE A 74 -20.83 13.79 -2.83
N LYS A 75 -21.40 15.00 -2.71
CA LYS A 75 -22.27 15.40 -1.59
C LYS A 75 -23.46 14.47 -1.34
N ASP A 76 -24.11 14.00 -2.39
CA ASP A 76 -25.30 13.14 -2.31
C ASP A 76 -24.96 11.64 -2.36
N GLY A 77 -23.66 11.30 -2.39
CA GLY A 77 -23.15 9.93 -2.42
C GLY A 77 -22.75 9.41 -1.04
N LYS A 78 -22.55 8.10 -0.95
CA LYS A 78 -21.96 7.44 0.21
C LYS A 78 -20.51 7.05 -0.10
N THR A 79 -19.66 7.10 0.91
CA THR A 79 -18.29 6.65 0.84
C THR A 79 -18.20 5.13 0.66
N PHE A 80 -17.17 4.66 -0.06
CA PHE A 80 -16.86 3.24 -0.18
C PHE A 80 -16.78 2.59 1.21
N PHE A 81 -17.37 1.40 1.31
CA PHE A 81 -17.37 0.63 2.55
C PHE A 81 -16.98 -0.82 2.28
N TRP A 82 -16.07 -1.31 3.10
CA TRP A 82 -15.69 -2.72 3.12
C TRP A 82 -15.88 -3.31 4.52
N SER A 83 -16.31 -4.57 4.58
CA SER A 83 -16.37 -5.32 5.82
C SER A 83 -15.75 -6.69 5.63
N GLY A 84 -14.89 -7.07 6.56
CA GLY A 84 -14.19 -8.34 6.53
C GLY A 84 -14.05 -9.00 7.89
N LYS A 85 -13.92 -10.34 7.86
CA LYS A 85 -13.65 -11.15 9.04
C LYS A 85 -12.39 -11.95 8.83
N TYR A 86 -11.41 -11.73 9.68
CA TYR A 86 -10.16 -12.47 9.69
C TYR A 86 -10.30 -13.77 10.47
N HIS A 87 -9.66 -14.82 9.97
CA HIS A 87 -9.53 -16.10 10.64
C HIS A 87 -8.47 -16.04 11.75
N ASN A 88 -8.31 -17.16 12.50
CA ASN A 88 -7.40 -17.21 13.65
C ASN A 88 -5.92 -17.04 13.28
N ASP A 89 -5.57 -17.29 12.03
CA ASP A 89 -4.21 -17.08 11.50
C ASP A 89 -3.90 -15.63 11.12
N LEU A 90 -4.91 -14.74 11.10
CA LEU A 90 -4.85 -13.34 10.68
C LEU A 90 -4.29 -13.11 9.25
N ASN A 91 -4.02 -14.17 8.51
CA ASN A 91 -3.54 -14.11 7.12
C ASN A 91 -4.69 -14.31 6.12
N SER A 92 -5.67 -15.14 6.47
CA SER A 92 -6.86 -15.39 5.66
C SER A 92 -8.08 -14.61 6.19
N ARG A 93 -8.94 -14.15 5.26
CA ARG A 93 -10.14 -13.39 5.59
C ARG A 93 -11.30 -13.71 4.66
N ASP A 94 -12.50 -13.55 5.18
CA ASP A 94 -13.75 -13.52 4.41
C ASP A 94 -14.19 -12.07 4.23
N THR A 95 -14.52 -11.68 3.00
CA THR A 95 -15.21 -10.42 2.74
C THR A 95 -16.70 -10.60 3.04
N LEU A 96 -17.21 -9.83 3.99
CA LEU A 96 -18.62 -9.88 4.40
C LEU A 96 -19.49 -8.91 3.58
N ALA A 97 -18.96 -7.74 3.24
CA ALA A 97 -19.65 -6.74 2.43
C ALA A 97 -18.64 -5.88 1.66
N THR A 98 -19.04 -5.47 0.46
CA THR A 98 -18.34 -4.44 -0.34
C THR A 98 -19.40 -3.54 -0.96
N GLU A 99 -19.46 -2.28 -0.52
CA GLU A 99 -20.35 -1.28 -1.07
C GLU A 99 -19.49 -0.26 -1.84
N LEU A 100 -19.51 -0.35 -3.16
CA LEU A 100 -18.70 0.53 -4.03
C LEU A 100 -19.11 2.00 -3.88
N ASN A 101 -20.43 2.27 -3.81
CA ASN A 101 -20.96 3.62 -3.61
C ASN A 101 -20.34 4.61 -4.65
N VAL A 102 -19.78 5.74 -4.19
CA VAL A 102 -19.15 6.74 -5.09
C VAL A 102 -17.93 6.22 -5.85
N LEU A 103 -17.31 5.13 -5.37
CA LEU A 103 -16.15 4.53 -6.05
C LEU A 103 -16.54 3.84 -7.38
N GLU A 104 -17.79 3.41 -7.55
CA GLU A 104 -18.26 2.72 -8.76
C GLU A 104 -18.04 3.54 -10.05
N ASN A 105 -18.21 4.86 -9.94
CA ASN A 105 -18.06 5.77 -11.08
C ASN A 105 -16.87 6.74 -10.88
N PHE A 106 -15.86 6.32 -10.14
CA PHE A 106 -14.71 7.17 -9.85
C PHE A 106 -13.91 7.49 -11.10
N ASP A 107 -13.84 8.78 -11.43
CA ASP A 107 -12.99 9.35 -12.47
C ASP A 107 -11.88 10.19 -11.82
N PRO A 108 -10.62 9.71 -11.76
CA PRO A 108 -9.57 10.32 -10.95
C PRO A 108 -9.18 11.71 -11.45
N LYS A 109 -9.29 12.73 -10.62
CA LYS A 109 -8.87 14.10 -10.92
C LYS A 109 -7.55 14.40 -10.22
N ILE A 110 -6.48 14.51 -11.00
CA ILE A 110 -5.15 14.82 -10.46
C ILE A 110 -5.04 16.34 -10.32
N PRO A 111 -4.80 16.85 -9.09
CA PRO A 111 -4.61 18.30 -8.90
C PRO A 111 -3.32 18.76 -9.60
N GLU A 112 -3.31 20.00 -10.08
CA GLU A 112 -2.15 20.59 -10.80
C GLU A 112 -0.86 20.47 -9.99
N SER A 113 -0.93 20.61 -8.66
CA SER A 113 0.22 20.49 -7.75
C SER A 113 0.85 19.09 -7.72
N ALA A 114 0.16 18.05 -8.23
CA ALA A 114 0.61 16.66 -8.20
C ALA A 114 0.81 16.03 -9.59
N LYS A 115 0.46 16.72 -10.69
CA LYS A 115 0.61 16.18 -12.05
C LYS A 115 2.06 15.92 -12.47
N ASP A 116 3.00 16.60 -11.83
CA ASP A 116 4.45 16.47 -12.05
C ASP A 116 5.14 15.56 -11.04
N ALA A 117 4.37 14.82 -10.21
CA ALA A 117 4.93 13.94 -9.18
C ALA A 117 5.93 12.93 -9.77
N GLU A 118 7.07 12.81 -9.12
CA GLU A 118 8.15 11.92 -9.57
C GLU A 118 7.94 10.48 -9.14
N VAL A 119 7.21 10.24 -8.07
CA VAL A 119 6.83 8.91 -7.59
C VAL A 119 5.31 8.79 -7.60
N LEU A 120 4.80 7.76 -8.27
CA LEU A 120 3.38 7.43 -8.33
C LEU A 120 3.15 6.06 -7.67
N LEU A 121 2.27 6.03 -6.68
CA LEU A 121 1.79 4.78 -6.10
C LEU A 121 0.33 4.57 -6.47
N LEU A 122 0.09 3.57 -7.29
CA LEU A 122 -1.22 3.07 -7.69
C LEU A 122 -1.66 2.03 -6.65
N GLY A 123 -2.43 2.47 -5.67
CA GLY A 123 -3.04 1.59 -4.68
C GLY A 123 -4.11 0.70 -5.29
N ASN A 124 -4.63 -0.21 -4.50
CA ASN A 124 -5.63 -1.18 -4.92
C ASN A 124 -6.93 -0.51 -5.39
N LEU A 125 -7.07 -0.41 -6.72
CA LEU A 125 -8.24 0.15 -7.43
C LEU A 125 -8.48 -0.64 -8.72
N HIS A 126 -9.63 -0.38 -9.37
CA HIS A 126 -9.91 -0.92 -10.70
C HIS A 126 -8.80 -0.53 -11.69
N PRO A 127 -8.22 -1.49 -12.46
CA PRO A 127 -7.12 -1.22 -13.39
C PRO A 127 -7.38 -0.09 -14.41
N ALA A 128 -8.62 0.09 -14.86
CA ALA A 128 -8.96 1.22 -15.75
C ALA A 128 -8.76 2.59 -15.06
N VAL A 129 -9.00 2.69 -13.75
CA VAL A 129 -8.72 3.91 -12.97
C VAL A 129 -7.22 4.14 -12.87
N GLN A 130 -6.44 3.08 -12.62
CA GLN A 130 -4.98 3.15 -12.56
C GLN A 130 -4.37 3.58 -13.90
N LEU A 131 -4.87 3.06 -15.03
CA LEU A 131 -4.48 3.49 -16.39
C LEU A 131 -4.85 4.96 -16.63
N ALA A 132 -6.05 5.37 -16.26
CA ALA A 132 -6.50 6.76 -16.43
C ALA A 132 -5.61 7.75 -15.64
N VAL A 133 -5.10 7.35 -14.46
CA VAL A 133 -4.14 8.16 -13.71
C VAL A 133 -2.83 8.29 -14.47
N LEU A 134 -2.26 7.19 -14.97
CA LEU A 134 -1.01 7.21 -15.75
C LEU A 134 -1.13 8.13 -16.98
N ASP A 135 -2.24 8.08 -17.67
CA ASP A 135 -2.50 8.88 -18.88
C ASP A 135 -2.70 10.38 -18.57
N ARG A 136 -3.08 10.73 -17.35
CA ARG A 136 -3.33 12.12 -16.90
C ARG A 136 -2.13 12.80 -16.24
N MET A 137 -1.05 12.06 -16.01
CA MET A 137 0.21 12.67 -15.55
C MET A 137 0.78 13.57 -16.64
N GLU A 138 1.36 14.71 -16.26
CA GLU A 138 2.02 15.63 -17.19
C GLU A 138 3.22 14.98 -17.89
N LYS A 139 3.94 14.13 -17.16
CA LYS A 139 5.04 13.30 -17.64
C LYS A 139 5.02 11.97 -16.90
N ARG A 140 5.61 10.93 -17.52
CA ARG A 140 5.77 9.64 -16.81
C ARG A 140 6.56 9.87 -15.52
N PRO A 141 6.05 9.45 -14.36
CA PRO A 141 6.80 9.45 -13.12
C PRO A 141 8.13 8.68 -13.25
N GLN A 142 9.12 9.06 -12.46
CA GLN A 142 10.42 8.36 -12.45
C GLN A 142 10.28 6.97 -11.82
N LEU A 143 9.31 6.79 -10.92
CA LEU A 143 8.99 5.51 -10.30
C LEU A 143 7.48 5.35 -10.23
N VAL A 144 6.97 4.25 -10.78
CA VAL A 144 5.57 3.83 -10.69
C VAL A 144 5.49 2.54 -9.90
N ILE A 145 4.78 2.58 -8.78
CA ILE A 145 4.56 1.45 -7.88
C ILE A 145 3.10 1.01 -8.00
N LEU A 146 2.88 -0.28 -8.17
CA LEU A 146 1.54 -0.88 -8.25
C LEU A 146 1.28 -1.76 -7.03
N ASP A 147 0.12 -1.59 -6.42
CA ASP A 147 -0.52 -2.59 -5.56
C ASP A 147 -1.83 -3.06 -6.22
N THR A 148 -2.16 -4.34 -6.06
CA THR A 148 -3.34 -4.97 -6.66
C THR A 148 -3.89 -6.07 -5.76
N MET A 149 -4.94 -6.76 -6.21
CA MET A 149 -5.53 -7.87 -5.46
C MET A 149 -6.14 -8.92 -6.40
N ASN A 150 -6.42 -10.10 -5.86
CA ASN A 150 -7.03 -11.25 -6.55
C ASN A 150 -8.27 -10.88 -7.37
N PHE A 151 -9.12 -10.00 -6.83
CA PHE A 151 -10.37 -9.58 -7.48
C PHE A 151 -10.16 -9.02 -8.88
N TRP A 152 -9.10 -8.24 -9.09
CA TRP A 152 -8.78 -7.69 -10.41
C TRP A 152 -8.17 -8.72 -11.36
N MET A 153 -7.45 -9.71 -10.80
CA MET A 153 -6.95 -10.86 -11.58
C MET A 153 -8.10 -11.70 -12.14
N ASP A 154 -9.19 -11.82 -11.38
CA ASP A 154 -10.36 -12.60 -11.78
C ASP A 154 -11.26 -11.86 -12.78
N LEU A 155 -11.42 -10.55 -12.65
CA LEU A 155 -12.41 -9.78 -13.38
C LEU A 155 -11.86 -8.93 -14.53
N THR A 156 -10.62 -8.49 -14.45
CA THR A 156 -10.05 -7.49 -15.37
C THR A 156 -8.62 -7.80 -15.77
N TRP A 157 -8.34 -9.07 -16.04
CA TRP A 157 -7.01 -9.61 -16.32
C TRP A 157 -6.22 -8.81 -17.35
N ASP A 158 -6.81 -8.56 -18.52
CA ASP A 158 -6.12 -7.87 -19.61
C ASP A 158 -5.74 -6.43 -19.26
N LEU A 159 -6.64 -5.69 -18.57
CA LEU A 159 -6.36 -4.35 -18.09
C LEU A 159 -5.29 -4.35 -17.00
N LEU A 160 -5.30 -5.35 -16.11
CA LEU A 160 -4.27 -5.49 -15.08
C LEU A 160 -2.88 -5.72 -15.70
N LEU A 161 -2.77 -6.58 -16.72
CA LEU A 161 -1.51 -6.78 -17.43
C LEU A 161 -1.02 -5.50 -18.10
N GLU A 162 -1.94 -4.67 -18.64
CA GLU A 162 -1.57 -3.38 -19.21
C GLU A 162 -1.01 -2.42 -18.16
N VAL A 163 -1.58 -2.39 -16.95
CA VAL A 163 -1.04 -1.60 -15.83
C VAL A 163 0.35 -2.12 -15.44
N ILE A 164 0.50 -3.45 -15.23
CA ILE A 164 1.78 -4.07 -14.84
C ILE A 164 2.88 -3.70 -15.83
N ALA A 165 2.61 -3.76 -17.13
CA ALA A 165 3.59 -3.41 -18.17
C ALA A 165 4.03 -1.92 -18.16
N LYS A 166 3.28 -1.05 -17.47
CA LYS A 166 3.59 0.39 -17.32
C LYS A 166 4.19 0.74 -15.95
N THR A 167 4.38 -0.24 -15.07
CA THR A 167 4.91 -0.04 -13.70
C THR A 167 6.34 -0.50 -13.56
N ASP A 168 7.09 0.12 -12.64
CA ASP A 168 8.46 -0.23 -12.33
C ASP A 168 8.53 -1.23 -11.16
N VAL A 169 7.60 -1.12 -10.21
CA VAL A 169 7.54 -1.96 -9.01
C VAL A 169 6.13 -2.50 -8.84
N ILE A 170 5.99 -3.79 -8.59
CA ILE A 170 4.74 -4.40 -8.12
C ILE A 170 4.90 -4.88 -6.67
N THR A 171 3.93 -4.57 -5.80
CA THR A 171 3.87 -5.06 -4.42
C THR A 171 2.63 -5.92 -4.22
N ILE A 172 2.81 -7.21 -4.07
CA ILE A 172 1.72 -8.19 -3.93
C ILE A 172 2.00 -9.14 -2.77
N ASN A 173 0.97 -9.84 -2.29
CA ASN A 173 1.16 -10.93 -1.35
C ASN A 173 1.52 -12.25 -2.07
N ASP A 174 1.85 -13.28 -1.31
CA ASP A 174 2.30 -14.56 -1.89
C ASP A 174 1.17 -15.36 -2.56
N GLU A 175 -0.10 -15.20 -2.14
CA GLU A 175 -1.25 -15.77 -2.85
C GLU A 175 -1.46 -15.09 -4.19
N GLU A 176 -1.45 -13.76 -4.21
CA GLU A 176 -1.55 -12.94 -5.42
C GLU A 176 -0.42 -13.25 -6.40
N ALA A 177 0.81 -13.40 -5.89
CA ALA A 177 1.96 -13.76 -6.72
C ALA A 177 1.78 -15.12 -7.39
N ARG A 178 1.26 -16.13 -6.67
CA ARG A 178 0.97 -17.44 -7.22
C ARG A 178 -0.17 -17.40 -8.24
N GLN A 179 -1.24 -16.67 -7.95
CA GLN A 179 -2.38 -16.53 -8.86
C GLN A 179 -1.97 -15.81 -10.14
N LEU A 180 -1.27 -14.68 -10.03
CA LEU A 180 -0.84 -13.87 -11.18
C LEU A 180 0.11 -14.63 -12.11
N SER A 181 1.01 -15.43 -11.54
CA SER A 181 2.05 -16.14 -12.30
C SER A 181 1.67 -17.57 -12.72
N GLY A 182 0.73 -18.19 -12.02
CA GLY A 182 0.43 -19.62 -12.14
C GLY A 182 1.50 -20.53 -11.53
N GLU A 183 2.49 -19.98 -10.81
CA GLU A 183 3.63 -20.71 -10.24
C GLU A 183 3.51 -20.85 -8.73
N TYR A 184 3.76 -22.04 -8.19
CA TYR A 184 3.76 -22.26 -6.74
C TYR A 184 5.02 -21.65 -6.07
N SER A 185 6.19 -21.81 -6.71
CA SER A 185 7.46 -21.26 -6.22
C SER A 185 7.49 -19.74 -6.38
N LEU A 186 7.69 -19.01 -5.28
CA LEU A 186 7.76 -17.55 -5.33
C LEU A 186 8.92 -17.01 -6.18
N VAL A 187 10.02 -17.75 -6.30
CA VAL A 187 11.12 -17.40 -7.20
C VAL A 187 10.69 -17.49 -8.66
N LYS A 188 9.99 -18.58 -9.04
CA LYS A 188 9.45 -18.71 -10.40
C LYS A 188 8.31 -17.73 -10.65
N ALA A 189 7.46 -17.49 -9.64
CA ALA A 189 6.40 -16.49 -9.70
C ALA A 189 6.97 -15.10 -10.03
N ALA A 190 8.01 -14.68 -9.31
CA ALA A 190 8.67 -13.40 -9.58
C ALA A 190 9.26 -13.33 -11.01
N GLN A 191 9.88 -14.40 -11.50
CA GLN A 191 10.38 -14.48 -12.87
C GLN A 191 9.26 -14.28 -13.91
N LYS A 192 8.12 -14.95 -13.72
CA LYS A 192 6.96 -14.80 -14.59
C LYS A 192 6.36 -13.39 -14.55
N ILE A 193 6.35 -12.78 -13.38
CA ILE A 193 5.85 -11.40 -13.21
C ILE A 193 6.80 -10.39 -13.87
N HIS A 194 8.12 -10.59 -13.81
CA HIS A 194 9.09 -9.79 -14.59
C HIS A 194 8.82 -9.88 -16.10
N GLU A 195 8.45 -11.06 -16.62
CA GLU A 195 8.09 -11.23 -18.04
C GLU A 195 6.86 -10.38 -18.44
N MET A 196 6.02 -9.95 -17.48
CA MET A 196 4.88 -9.07 -17.70
C MET A 196 5.27 -7.58 -17.82
N GLY A 197 6.52 -7.20 -17.52
CA GLY A 197 7.09 -5.88 -17.81
C GLY A 197 7.57 -5.08 -16.60
N THR A 198 7.30 -5.51 -15.36
CA THR A 198 7.77 -4.79 -14.16
C THR A 198 9.23 -5.11 -13.83
N GLU A 199 10.00 -4.11 -13.38
CA GLU A 199 11.44 -4.25 -13.07
C GLU A 199 11.67 -4.85 -11.68
N PHE A 200 10.88 -4.46 -10.68
CA PHE A 200 11.00 -4.94 -9.31
C PHE A 200 9.74 -5.66 -8.88
N VAL A 201 9.89 -6.85 -8.31
CA VAL A 201 8.78 -7.63 -7.74
C VAL A 201 8.97 -7.76 -6.24
N ILE A 202 8.02 -7.27 -5.46
CA ILE A 202 7.97 -7.41 -4.01
C ILE A 202 6.84 -8.36 -3.65
N ILE A 203 7.18 -9.44 -2.94
CA ILE A 203 6.21 -10.44 -2.47
C ILE A 203 6.14 -10.39 -0.95
N LYS A 204 5.03 -9.88 -0.44
CA LYS A 204 4.70 -9.79 0.99
C LYS A 204 4.21 -11.16 1.48
N LYS A 205 4.62 -11.59 2.68
CA LYS A 205 4.28 -12.91 3.24
C LYS A 205 3.75 -12.82 4.67
N GLY A 206 3.02 -11.76 5.00
CA GLY A 206 2.49 -11.51 6.32
C GLY A 206 3.56 -11.59 7.41
N GLU A 207 3.35 -12.42 8.43
CA GLU A 207 4.28 -12.64 9.54
C GLU A 207 5.64 -13.24 9.14
N HIS A 208 5.76 -13.74 7.90
CA HIS A 208 7.00 -14.30 7.37
C HIS A 208 7.86 -13.29 6.60
N GLY A 209 7.47 -12.01 6.62
CA GLY A 209 8.24 -10.92 6.03
C GLY A 209 8.00 -10.70 4.54
N ALA A 210 9.03 -10.32 3.79
CA ALA A 210 8.93 -9.99 2.37
C ALA A 210 10.16 -10.38 1.57
N LEU A 211 9.94 -10.60 0.27
CA LEU A 211 10.98 -10.87 -0.72
C LEU A 211 10.98 -9.75 -1.75
N LEU A 212 12.18 -9.33 -2.17
CA LEU A 212 12.42 -8.40 -3.28
C LEU A 212 13.21 -9.14 -4.36
N PHE A 213 12.75 -9.02 -5.60
CA PHE A 213 13.38 -9.61 -6.77
C PHE A 213 13.67 -8.54 -7.83
N ASN A 214 14.84 -8.61 -8.47
CA ASN A 214 15.22 -7.80 -9.61
C ASN A 214 16.43 -8.46 -10.31
N ASP A 215 16.33 -8.69 -11.60
CA ASP A 215 17.44 -9.18 -12.47
C ASP A 215 18.28 -10.30 -11.84
N GLY A 216 17.62 -11.35 -11.37
CA GLY A 216 18.26 -12.50 -10.73
C GLY A 216 18.77 -12.26 -9.30
N LYS A 217 18.69 -11.04 -8.78
CA LYS A 217 18.98 -10.72 -7.39
C LYS A 217 17.76 -10.98 -6.52
N ILE A 218 18.00 -11.48 -5.32
CA ILE A 218 16.95 -11.73 -4.31
C ILE A 218 17.40 -11.12 -2.99
N PHE A 219 16.52 -10.38 -2.36
CA PHE A 219 16.68 -9.93 -0.99
C PHE A 219 15.47 -10.36 -0.16
N ALA A 220 15.71 -10.82 1.05
CA ALA A 220 14.67 -11.29 1.96
C ALA A 220 14.82 -10.60 3.32
N ILE A 221 13.70 -10.16 3.88
CA ILE A 221 13.66 -9.71 5.28
C ILE A 221 12.57 -10.47 6.04
N PRO A 222 12.75 -10.77 7.35
CA PRO A 222 11.67 -11.25 8.20
C PRO A 222 10.65 -10.13 8.44
N ALA A 223 9.45 -10.48 8.90
CA ALA A 223 8.62 -9.51 9.62
C ALA A 223 9.21 -9.22 11.01
N LEU A 224 8.82 -8.10 11.61
CA LEU A 224 9.16 -7.86 13.00
C LEU A 224 8.29 -8.77 13.88
N PRO A 225 8.87 -9.61 14.74
CA PRO A 225 8.10 -10.40 15.70
C PRO A 225 7.40 -9.49 16.70
N LEU A 226 6.07 -9.57 16.77
CA LEU A 226 5.23 -8.84 17.70
C LEU A 226 4.55 -9.83 18.65
N GLU A 227 4.39 -9.45 19.91
CA GLU A 227 3.67 -10.30 20.88
C GLU A 227 2.15 -10.30 20.59
N GLU A 228 1.62 -9.17 20.15
CA GLU A 228 0.20 -8.99 19.88
C GLU A 228 -0.03 -8.36 18.50
N VAL A 229 -0.92 -8.95 17.74
CA VAL A 229 -1.40 -8.47 16.44
C VAL A 229 -2.92 -8.42 16.50
N PHE A 230 -3.51 -7.24 16.38
CA PHE A 230 -4.94 -7.04 16.51
C PHE A 230 -5.69 -7.04 15.18
N ASP A 231 -5.12 -6.37 14.18
CA ASP A 231 -5.77 -6.13 12.89
C ASP A 231 -4.74 -6.01 11.75
N PRO A 232 -4.70 -6.94 10.80
CA PRO A 232 -3.79 -6.86 9.65
C PRO A 232 -4.30 -5.98 8.51
N THR A 233 -5.50 -5.40 8.62
CA THR A 233 -6.09 -4.55 7.57
C THR A 233 -5.21 -3.33 7.30
N GLY A 234 -4.94 -3.06 6.04
CA GLY A 234 -4.13 -1.93 5.62
C GLY A 234 -2.62 -2.07 5.85
N ALA A 235 -2.14 -3.23 6.39
CA ALA A 235 -0.70 -3.45 6.58
C ALA A 235 0.05 -3.45 5.24
N GLY A 236 -0.55 -4.01 4.17
CA GLY A 236 -0.01 -3.98 2.81
C GLY A 236 0.09 -2.57 2.25
N ASP A 237 -0.97 -1.77 2.41
CA ASP A 237 -1.00 -0.37 1.97
C ASP A 237 -0.01 0.49 2.76
N THR A 238 0.07 0.27 4.07
CA THR A 238 1.06 0.94 4.94
C THR A 238 2.48 0.59 4.54
N PHE A 239 2.74 -0.69 4.23
CA PHE A 239 4.02 -1.12 3.69
C PHE A 239 4.35 -0.36 2.40
N ALA A 240 3.43 -0.32 1.44
CA ALA A 240 3.62 0.37 0.17
C ALA A 240 3.83 1.89 0.38
N GLY A 241 3.11 2.50 1.31
CA GLY A 241 3.25 3.90 1.69
C GLY A 241 4.62 4.23 2.28
N GLY A 242 5.10 3.44 3.24
CA GLY A 242 6.43 3.58 3.83
C GLY A 242 7.56 3.35 2.82
N PHE A 243 7.42 2.32 1.98
CA PHE A 243 8.32 2.01 0.88
C PHE A 243 8.45 3.18 -0.10
N ALA A 244 7.32 3.67 -0.61
CA ALA A 244 7.27 4.77 -1.56
C ALA A 244 7.81 6.08 -0.95
N ALA A 245 7.46 6.37 0.30
CA ALA A 245 7.92 7.57 1.00
C ALA A 245 9.44 7.60 1.17
N TYR A 246 10.06 6.47 1.51
CA TYR A 246 11.52 6.35 1.62
C TYR A 246 12.19 6.67 0.27
N LEU A 247 11.72 6.07 -0.83
CA LEU A 247 12.29 6.29 -2.17
C LEU A 247 12.07 7.74 -2.64
N THR A 248 10.91 8.32 -2.33
CA THR A 248 10.62 9.73 -2.64
C THR A 248 11.62 10.68 -1.96
N LYS A 249 12.02 10.38 -0.72
CA LYS A 249 13.01 11.20 0.02
C LYS A 249 14.43 11.02 -0.50
N ASN A 250 14.85 9.79 -0.78
CA ASN A 250 16.24 9.48 -1.15
C ASN A 250 16.52 9.68 -2.64
N GLN A 251 15.50 9.69 -3.50
CA GLN A 251 15.60 10.03 -4.92
C GLN A 251 16.47 9.08 -5.76
N GLU A 252 16.72 7.88 -5.26
CA GLU A 252 17.46 6.82 -5.93
C GLU A 252 16.63 5.53 -5.95
N PHE A 253 16.63 4.82 -7.08
CA PHE A 253 15.80 3.65 -7.32
C PHE A 253 16.65 2.39 -7.61
N THR A 254 17.84 2.33 -7.02
CA THR A 254 18.74 1.18 -7.14
C THR A 254 18.25 -0.02 -6.32
N PHE A 255 18.73 -1.21 -6.63
CA PHE A 255 18.40 -2.40 -5.83
C PHE A 255 18.73 -2.24 -4.34
N GLU A 256 19.82 -1.55 -3.99
CA GLU A 256 20.21 -1.29 -2.59
C GLU A 256 19.22 -0.33 -1.90
N GLU A 257 18.77 0.71 -2.60
CA GLU A 257 17.74 1.61 -2.07
C GLU A 257 16.37 0.91 -1.95
N MET A 258 16.03 0.02 -2.89
CA MET A 258 14.84 -0.82 -2.78
C MET A 258 14.87 -1.74 -1.54
N LYS A 259 16.06 -2.29 -1.18
CA LYS A 259 16.24 -3.06 0.07
C LYS A 259 15.96 -2.20 1.30
N SER A 260 16.52 -0.99 1.33
CA SER A 260 16.30 -0.04 2.42
C SER A 260 14.83 0.37 2.53
N ALA A 261 14.19 0.65 1.39
CA ALA A 261 12.77 0.95 1.32
C ALA A 261 11.89 -0.22 1.81
N LEU A 262 12.28 -1.47 1.49
CA LEU A 262 11.59 -2.67 1.96
C LEU A 262 11.59 -2.77 3.50
N ILE A 263 12.73 -2.43 4.14
CA ILE A 263 12.84 -2.40 5.59
C ILE A 263 11.93 -1.31 6.19
N VAL A 264 11.93 -0.11 5.60
CA VAL A 264 11.06 1.00 6.05
C VAL A 264 9.59 0.63 5.89
N GLY A 265 9.19 0.06 4.75
CA GLY A 265 7.83 -0.42 4.52
C GLY A 265 7.40 -1.47 5.56
N SER A 266 8.27 -2.44 5.84
CA SER A 266 8.01 -3.47 6.87
C SER A 266 7.93 -2.89 8.29
N ALA A 267 8.78 -1.90 8.61
CA ALA A 267 8.73 -1.20 9.88
C ALA A 267 7.40 -0.45 10.04
N MET A 268 6.94 0.25 8.99
CA MET A 268 5.66 0.95 9.01
C MET A 268 4.48 -0.02 9.13
N ALA A 269 4.44 -1.09 8.34
CA ALA A 269 3.41 -2.11 8.40
C ALA A 269 3.28 -2.76 9.79
N SER A 270 4.41 -2.92 10.50
CA SER A 270 4.41 -3.49 11.85
C SER A 270 3.71 -2.64 12.90
N PHE A 271 3.57 -1.33 12.67
CA PHE A 271 2.74 -0.47 13.54
C PHE A 271 1.25 -0.65 13.27
N THR A 272 0.85 -0.76 11.99
CA THR A 272 -0.57 -0.87 11.62
C THR A 272 -1.25 -2.00 12.38
N VAL A 273 -0.60 -3.14 12.49
CA VAL A 273 -1.20 -4.35 13.08
C VAL A 273 -1.36 -4.31 14.61
N GLU A 274 -0.83 -3.28 15.29
CA GLU A 274 -0.89 -3.12 16.76
C GLU A 274 -2.23 -2.59 17.28
N LYS A 275 -3.08 -2.01 16.40
CA LYS A 275 -4.43 -1.50 16.73
C LYS A 275 -5.37 -1.70 15.55
N PHE A 276 -6.68 -1.53 15.78
CA PHE A 276 -7.66 -1.59 14.71
C PHE A 276 -7.56 -0.38 13.76
N GLY A 277 -7.65 -0.65 12.46
CA GLY A 277 -7.67 0.38 11.42
C GLY A 277 -6.45 1.30 11.45
N THR A 278 -6.69 2.60 11.30
CA THR A 278 -5.61 3.61 11.24
C THR A 278 -5.11 4.10 12.60
N GLN A 279 -5.75 3.68 13.70
CA GLN A 279 -5.53 4.24 15.04
C GLN A 279 -4.06 4.30 15.47
N ARG A 280 -3.28 3.26 15.19
CA ARG A 280 -1.86 3.28 15.55
C ARG A 280 -1.04 4.21 14.65
N LEU A 281 -1.32 4.23 13.34
CA LEU A 281 -0.62 5.09 12.38
C LEU A 281 -0.86 6.59 12.65
N GLU A 282 -2.01 6.94 13.20
CA GLU A 282 -2.31 8.32 13.59
C GLU A 282 -1.38 8.83 14.70
N GLU A 283 -0.80 7.94 15.49
CA GLU A 283 0.04 8.26 16.65
C GLU A 283 1.55 8.07 16.37
N VAL A 284 1.93 7.29 15.35
CA VAL A 284 3.33 6.96 15.06
C VAL A 284 4.16 8.22 14.78
N THR A 285 5.31 8.28 15.43
CA THR A 285 6.30 9.33 15.26
C THR A 285 7.50 8.86 14.43
N GLU A 286 8.22 9.80 13.83
CA GLU A 286 9.47 9.52 13.11
C GLU A 286 10.51 8.84 14.02
N ALA A 287 10.56 9.21 15.29
CA ALA A 287 11.48 8.61 16.26
C ALA A 287 11.16 7.12 16.53
N GLU A 288 9.89 6.77 16.65
CA GLU A 288 9.45 5.37 16.79
C GLU A 288 9.77 4.56 15.54
N MET A 289 9.51 5.10 14.35
CA MET A 289 9.89 4.46 13.09
C MET A 289 11.39 4.16 13.03
N ILE A 290 12.24 5.14 13.36
CA ILE A 290 13.70 4.96 13.40
C ILE A 290 14.08 3.88 14.44
N GLY A 291 13.43 3.87 15.59
CA GLY A 291 13.60 2.82 16.61
C GLY A 291 13.28 1.43 16.08
N ARG A 292 12.17 1.31 15.33
CA ARG A 292 11.72 0.06 14.70
C ARG A 292 12.70 -0.43 13.61
N ILE A 293 13.23 0.48 12.79
CA ILE A 293 14.26 0.16 11.79
C ILE A 293 15.55 -0.38 12.46
N LYS A 294 15.93 0.15 13.62
CA LYS A 294 17.08 -0.38 14.39
C LYS A 294 16.83 -1.81 14.87
N GLN A 295 15.61 -2.12 15.33
CA GLN A 295 15.22 -3.49 15.70
C GLN A 295 15.36 -4.45 14.52
N PHE A 296 14.94 -4.05 13.30
CA PHE A 296 15.18 -4.86 12.09
C PHE A 296 16.65 -5.13 11.84
N LYS A 297 17.51 -4.11 12.01
CA LYS A 297 18.96 -4.28 11.88
C LYS A 297 19.51 -5.29 12.89
N GLU A 298 19.11 -5.18 14.14
CA GLU A 298 19.52 -6.12 15.21
C GLU A 298 19.04 -7.54 14.93
N LEU A 299 17.78 -7.69 14.47
CA LEU A 299 17.17 -8.97 14.15
C LEU A 299 17.86 -9.69 12.98
N THR A 300 18.44 -8.95 12.04
CA THR A 300 19.00 -9.51 10.80
C THR A 300 20.54 -9.55 10.78
N THR A 301 21.22 -8.97 11.77
CA THR A 301 22.68 -8.95 11.82
C THR A 301 23.20 -10.16 12.58
N PHE A 302 24.12 -10.91 11.98
CA PHE A 302 24.82 -12.03 12.63
C PHE A 302 26.26 -12.14 12.12
N GLU A 303 27.12 -12.76 12.93
CA GLU A 303 28.50 -13.11 12.55
C GLU A 303 28.67 -14.64 12.58
N VAL A 304 29.32 -15.19 11.55
CA VAL A 304 29.72 -16.59 11.51
C VAL A 304 31.23 -16.66 11.63
N LYS A 305 31.73 -17.31 12.68
CA LYS A 305 33.14 -17.65 12.83
C LYS A 305 33.35 -19.04 12.23
N LEU A 306 34.04 -19.10 11.10
CA LEU A 306 34.43 -20.34 10.41
C LEU A 306 35.83 -20.75 10.86
#